data_1bb1193d4fb42d4b99bbc4a5d027f73c
#
_entry.id   1bb1193d4fb42d4b99bbc4a5d027f73c
#
_cell.length_a   1.000
_cell.length_b   1.000
_cell.length_c   1.000
_cell.angle_alpha   90.00
_cell.angle_beta   90.00
_cell.angle_gamma   90.00
#
_symmetry.space_group_name_H-M   'P 1'
#
loop_
_entity.id
_entity.type
_entity.pdbx_description
1 polymer ?
#
loop_
_entity_poly.entity_id
_entity_poly.type
_entity_poly.pdbx_seq_one_letter_code
_entity_poly.pdbx_strand_id
1 'polypeptide(L)'
;MTPSQTRIVLEKTPDYREGYANSVQIRVNLWDFFLLFGQINQTSPENVQIQNFQGVFVSPQQAKALLGVLQQNVNQYESAFGEIRLEPHAGTNFVQ
;
A
#
# COMPACT_ATOMS: atom_id res chain seq x y z
N MET A 1 -1.80 -20.51 -31.71
CA MET A 1 -2.09 -20.46 -30.33
C MET A 1 -2.03 -19.08 -29.82
N THR A 2 -3.01 -18.69 -29.19
CA THR A 2 -3.10 -17.33 -28.79
C THR A 2 -2.96 -17.21 -27.28
N PRO A 3 -2.37 -16.11 -26.83
CA PRO A 3 -2.27 -15.86 -25.40
C PRO A 3 -3.62 -15.66 -24.73
N SER A 4 -4.67 -15.46 -25.52
CA SER A 4 -5.99 -15.25 -24.94
C SER A 4 -6.52 -16.49 -24.23
N GLN A 5 -5.82 -17.61 -24.35
CA GLN A 5 -6.24 -18.82 -23.67
C GLN A 5 -5.82 -18.86 -22.21
N THR A 6 -5.01 -17.91 -21.78
CA THR A 6 -4.56 -17.87 -20.41
C THR A 6 -5.72 -17.60 -19.47
N ARG A 7 -5.83 -18.42 -18.45
CA ARG A 7 -6.82 -18.24 -17.40
C ARG A 7 -6.13 -17.82 -16.11
N ILE A 8 -6.75 -16.89 -15.42
CA ILE A 8 -6.26 -16.43 -14.13
C ILE A 8 -7.19 -16.94 -13.06
N VAL A 9 -6.64 -17.69 -12.13
CA VAL A 9 -7.42 -18.24 -11.02
C VAL A 9 -6.90 -17.59 -9.74
N LEU A 10 -7.77 -16.92 -9.02
CA LEU A 10 -7.42 -16.24 -7.79
C LEU A 10 -7.81 -17.13 -6.62
N GLU A 11 -6.84 -17.41 -5.77
CA GLU A 11 -7.06 -18.26 -4.61
C GLU A 11 -6.47 -17.60 -3.39
N LYS A 12 -7.01 -17.95 -2.23
CA LYS A 12 -6.50 -17.49 -0.96
C LYS A 12 -5.74 -18.62 -0.29
N THR A 13 -4.57 -18.28 0.26
CA THR A 13 -3.83 -19.25 1.03
C THR A 13 -4.50 -19.47 2.38
N PRO A 14 -4.14 -20.57 3.08
CA PRO A 14 -4.76 -20.81 4.38
C PRO A 14 -4.49 -19.72 5.41
N ASP A 15 -3.37 -19.01 5.28
CA ASP A 15 -3.04 -17.95 6.21
C ASP A 15 -3.37 -16.57 5.66
N TYR A 16 -4.23 -16.50 4.65
CA TYR A 16 -4.68 -15.23 4.10
C TYR A 16 -5.37 -14.40 5.17
N ARG A 17 -5.07 -13.12 5.22
CA ARG A 17 -5.70 -12.19 6.15
C ARG A 17 -5.96 -10.88 5.47
N GLU A 18 -7.00 -10.22 5.95
CA GLU A 18 -7.28 -8.85 5.55
C GLU A 18 -7.11 -7.96 6.75
N GLY A 19 -6.58 -6.79 6.53
CA GLY A 19 -6.37 -5.84 7.60
C GLY A 19 -6.56 -4.43 7.10
N TYR A 20 -6.63 -3.51 8.02
CA TYR A 20 -6.74 -2.11 7.70
C TYR A 20 -5.44 -1.42 8.04
N ALA A 21 -4.91 -0.67 7.09
CA ALA A 21 -3.69 0.08 7.29
C ALA A 21 -3.93 1.54 6.93
N ASN A 22 -3.50 2.43 7.81
CA ASN A 22 -3.47 3.85 7.50
C ASN A 22 -2.05 4.40 7.56
N SER A 23 -1.06 3.51 7.55
CA SER A 23 0.33 3.88 7.49
C SER A 23 1.04 2.89 6.59
N VAL A 24 1.82 3.40 5.64
CA VAL A 24 2.65 2.55 4.79
C VAL A 24 4.04 3.17 4.77
N GLN A 25 5.01 2.36 5.14
CA GLN A 25 6.41 2.74 5.05
C GLN A 25 7.09 1.89 3.99
N ILE A 26 8.06 2.46 3.31
CA ILE A 26 8.70 1.77 2.20
C ILE A 26 10.21 1.84 2.37
N ARG A 27 10.86 0.68 2.26
CA ARG A 27 12.31 0.62 2.18
C ARG A 27 12.69 0.03 0.84
N VAL A 28 13.71 0.60 0.25
CA VAL A 28 14.11 0.25 -1.12
C VAL A 28 15.56 -0.20 -1.11
N ASN A 29 15.81 -1.31 -1.78
CA ASN A 29 17.17 -1.65 -2.13
C ASN A 29 17.18 -2.10 -3.60
N LEU A 30 18.35 -2.51 -4.07
CA LEU A 30 18.50 -2.82 -5.48
C LEU A 30 17.62 -3.99 -5.91
N TRP A 31 17.35 -4.90 -5.00
CA TRP A 31 16.70 -6.17 -5.35
C TRP A 31 15.21 -6.17 -5.11
N ASP A 32 14.73 -5.36 -4.17
CA ASP A 32 13.31 -5.37 -3.85
C ASP A 32 12.91 -4.12 -3.09
N PHE A 33 11.61 -3.93 -3.02
CA PHE A 33 10.97 -2.93 -2.17
C PHE A 33 10.31 -3.66 -1.03
N PHE A 34 10.42 -3.08 0.16
CA PHE A 34 9.77 -3.66 1.34
C PHE A 34 8.69 -2.70 1.81
N LEU A 35 7.45 -3.17 1.76
CA LEU A 35 6.28 -2.37 2.15
C LEU A 35 5.86 -2.80 3.54
N LEU A 36 5.78 -1.83 4.45
CA LEU A 36 5.34 -2.07 5.82
C LEU A 36 3.99 -1.41 6.03
N PHE A 37 3.01 -2.22 6.36
CA PHE A 37 1.65 -1.75 6.57
C PHE A 37 1.36 -1.73 8.06
N GLY A 38 0.80 -0.62 8.53
CA GLY A 38 0.54 -0.46 9.93
C GLY A 38 -0.61 0.47 10.21
N GLN A 39 -0.82 0.69 11.50
CA GLN A 39 -1.82 1.62 11.97
C GLN A 39 -1.15 2.67 12.82
N ILE A 40 -1.51 3.91 12.58
CA ILE A 40 -1.01 5.03 13.33
C ILE A 40 -1.91 5.22 14.55
N ASN A 41 -1.26 5.32 15.70
CA ASN A 41 -1.95 5.56 16.95
C ASN A 41 -1.23 6.69 17.66
N GLN A 42 -1.83 7.86 17.67
CA GLN A 42 -1.21 9.01 18.30
C GLN A 42 -1.73 9.13 19.74
N THR A 43 -0.84 8.90 20.69
CA THR A 43 -1.21 8.92 22.09
C THR A 43 -1.02 10.27 22.74
N SER A 44 -0.19 11.14 22.14
CA SER A 44 0.01 12.49 22.64
C SER A 44 0.54 13.33 21.49
N PRO A 45 0.58 14.65 21.64
CA PRO A 45 1.11 15.49 20.56
C PRO A 45 2.56 15.18 20.21
N GLU A 46 3.33 14.69 21.18
CA GLU A 46 4.74 14.41 20.93
C GLU A 46 5.02 12.99 20.54
N ASN A 47 4.09 12.08 20.76
CA ASN A 47 4.34 10.66 20.57
C ASN A 47 3.37 10.08 19.58
N VAL A 48 3.92 9.54 18.50
CA VAL A 48 3.15 8.83 17.50
C VAL A 48 3.67 7.41 17.46
N GLN A 49 2.76 6.47 17.65
CA GLN A 49 3.08 5.06 17.54
C GLN A 49 2.54 4.53 16.23
N ILE A 50 3.37 3.76 15.55
CA ILE A 50 2.94 3.06 14.35
C ILE A 50 3.11 1.59 14.62
N GLN A 51 1.99 0.87 14.61
CA GLN A 51 2.02 -0.56 14.84
C GLN A 51 1.93 -1.26 13.49
N ASN A 52 3.06 -1.78 13.06
CA ASN A 52 3.15 -2.47 11.79
C ASN A 52 2.72 -3.91 11.97
N PHE A 53 1.78 -4.35 11.13
CA PHE A 53 1.24 -5.71 11.26
C PHE A 53 1.55 -6.57 10.06
N GLN A 54 2.05 -6.00 8.98
CA GLN A 54 2.31 -6.78 7.78
C GLN A 54 3.45 -6.17 7.00
N GLY A 55 4.40 -7.00 6.62
CA GLY A 55 5.47 -6.59 5.73
C GLY A 55 5.42 -7.44 4.47
N VAL A 56 5.65 -6.82 3.33
CA VAL A 56 5.61 -7.52 2.06
C VAL A 56 6.78 -7.06 1.21
N PHE A 57 7.55 -8.01 0.71
CA PHE A 57 8.59 -7.72 -0.26
C PHE A 57 8.03 -7.87 -1.66
N VAL A 58 8.30 -6.90 -2.50
CA VAL A 58 7.90 -6.98 -3.91
C VAL A 58 9.11 -6.67 -4.77
N SER A 59 9.13 -7.23 -5.96
CA SER A 59 10.19 -6.92 -6.91
C SER A 59 10.07 -5.46 -7.35
N PRO A 60 11.16 -4.87 -7.85
CA PRO A 60 11.06 -3.51 -8.41
C PRO A 60 10.02 -3.41 -9.53
N GLN A 61 9.92 -4.45 -10.34
CA GLN A 61 8.94 -4.46 -11.43
C GLN A 61 7.51 -4.47 -10.88
N GLN A 62 7.27 -5.25 -9.83
CA GLN A 62 5.95 -5.29 -9.21
C GLN A 62 5.63 -3.97 -8.53
N ALA A 63 6.63 -3.34 -7.91
CA ALA A 63 6.42 -2.04 -7.29
C ALA A 63 6.01 -1.00 -8.33
N LYS A 64 6.65 -1.05 -9.50
CA LYS A 64 6.32 -0.10 -10.56
C LYS A 64 4.91 -0.38 -11.10
N ALA A 65 4.55 -1.64 -11.24
CA ALA A 65 3.21 -2.00 -11.67
C ALA A 65 2.16 -1.54 -10.66
N LEU A 66 2.46 -1.71 -9.38
CA LEU A 66 1.56 -1.27 -8.33
C LEU A 66 1.34 0.23 -8.40
N LEU A 67 2.41 0.99 -8.62
CA LEU A 67 2.29 2.43 -8.74
C LEU A 67 1.30 2.81 -9.83
N GLY A 68 1.40 2.16 -10.99
CA GLY A 68 0.51 2.46 -12.11
C GLY A 68 -0.93 2.12 -11.82
N VAL A 69 -1.17 0.96 -11.25
CA VAL A 69 -2.53 0.54 -10.92
C VAL A 69 -3.13 1.45 -9.87
N LEU A 70 -2.34 1.79 -8.87
CA LEU A 70 -2.81 2.65 -7.80
C LEU A 70 -3.16 4.04 -8.34
N GLN A 71 -2.31 4.57 -9.23
CA GLN A 71 -2.56 5.88 -9.82
C GLN A 71 -3.87 5.89 -10.58
N GLN A 72 -4.11 4.85 -11.39
CA GLN A 72 -5.37 4.76 -12.13
C GLN A 72 -6.58 4.75 -11.21
N ASN A 73 -6.50 3.99 -10.14
CA ASN A 73 -7.62 3.85 -9.24
C ASN A 73 -7.87 5.13 -8.44
N VAL A 74 -6.81 5.82 -8.05
CA VAL A 74 -6.95 7.11 -7.38
C VAL A 74 -7.61 8.10 -8.32
N ASN A 75 -7.18 8.11 -9.58
CA ASN A 75 -7.78 9.03 -10.57
C ASN A 75 -9.26 8.76 -10.75
N GLN A 76 -9.65 7.49 -10.82
CA GLN A 76 -11.05 7.14 -10.96
C GLN A 76 -11.85 7.54 -9.74
N TYR A 77 -11.30 7.32 -8.57
CA TYR A 77 -11.97 7.72 -7.34
C TYR A 77 -12.20 9.24 -7.32
N GLU A 78 -11.18 9.99 -7.69
CA GLU A 78 -11.30 11.45 -7.64
C GLU A 78 -12.27 11.97 -8.67
N SER A 79 -12.37 11.31 -9.81
CA SER A 79 -13.37 11.70 -10.81
C SER A 79 -14.79 11.47 -10.31
N ALA A 80 -14.99 10.42 -9.55
CA ALA A 80 -16.33 10.05 -9.08
C ALA A 80 -16.73 10.78 -7.81
N PHE A 81 -15.77 10.98 -6.90
CA PHE A 81 -16.10 11.43 -5.55
C PHE A 81 -15.43 12.73 -5.15
N GLY A 82 -14.49 13.21 -5.96
CA GLY A 82 -13.80 14.45 -5.64
C GLY A 82 -12.38 14.22 -5.19
N GLU A 83 -11.66 15.28 -5.08
CA GLU A 83 -10.24 15.25 -4.77
C GLU A 83 -9.97 14.66 -3.39
N ILE A 84 -8.99 13.76 -3.34
CA ILE A 84 -8.52 13.23 -2.07
C ILE A 84 -7.54 14.24 -1.49
N ARG A 85 -7.82 14.70 -0.29
CA ARG A 85 -6.95 15.65 0.38
C ARG A 85 -6.08 14.94 1.38
N LEU A 86 -4.80 15.23 1.31
CA LEU A 86 -3.84 14.70 2.26
C LEU A 86 -3.60 15.77 3.30
N GLU A 87 -4.16 15.53 4.49
CA GLU A 87 -4.08 16.54 5.54
C GLU A 87 -2.79 16.39 6.32
N PRO A 88 -2.08 17.47 6.52
CA PRO A 88 -0.85 17.41 7.29
C PRO A 88 -1.18 17.20 8.77
N HIS A 89 -0.78 16.07 9.28
CA HIS A 89 -0.82 15.85 10.72
C HIS A 89 0.38 14.98 11.05
N ALA A 90 0.55 14.75 12.35
CA ALA A 90 1.78 14.10 12.80
C ALA A 90 2.07 12.80 12.06
N GLY A 91 1.05 12.02 11.78
CA GLY A 91 1.24 10.72 11.17
C GLY A 91 1.79 10.78 9.76
N THR A 92 1.37 11.77 8.98
CA THR A 92 1.76 11.81 7.59
C THR A 92 3.21 12.15 7.37
N ASN A 93 3.85 12.76 8.36
CA ASN A 93 5.22 13.21 8.19
C ASN A 93 6.23 12.11 8.39
N PHE A 94 5.81 10.95 8.82
CA PHE A 94 6.72 9.86 9.11
C PHE A 94 6.72 8.78 8.09
N VAL A 95 5.81 8.83 7.18
CA VAL A 95 5.67 7.78 6.20
C VAL A 95 6.64 8.03 5.09
N GLN A 96 7.33 7.08 4.72
CA GLN A 96 8.12 7.26 3.63
C GLN A 96 8.78 6.18 3.18
#